data_c2db36c754bc6242455d6c0368c47b03
#
_entry.id   c2db36c754bc6242455d6c0368c47b03
#
_cell.length_a   1.000
_cell.length_b   1.000
_cell.length_c   1.000
_cell.angle_alpha   90.00
_cell.angle_beta   90.00
_cell.angle_gamma   90.00
#
_symmetry.space_group_name_H-M   'P 1'
#
loop_
_entity.id
_entity.type
_entity.pdbx_description
1 polymer ?
#
loop_
_entity_poly.entity_id
_entity_poly.type
_entity_poly.pdbx_seq_one_letter_code
_entity_poly.pdbx_strand_id
1 'polypeptide(L)'
;MPTDRRLVLAAERLFAERGVDAVSLRAVMAAAGTNVASVHYHFGSKDALIEALIRRRSDAVATRRGALLDEMERSGEVTARGLAEAFVVPVHEMAAGEGAAWVKFIAGILGSGHPALTTVADGFTDQAVRFTALLERRYPDLPRRTVRFRLAQAMTMTFQVLGDVHQTQNLLAISGVRLTPDEVLRELVDVVTAILAGPPD
;
A
#
# COMPACT_ATOMS: atom_id res chain seq x y z
N MET A 1 4.96 7.92 25.65
CA MET A 1 5.22 7.48 24.27
C MET A 1 6.51 8.14 23.79
N PRO A 2 7.49 7.39 23.21
CA PRO A 2 8.75 7.94 22.69
C PRO A 2 8.54 9.06 21.66
N THR A 3 9.46 10.01 21.58
CA THR A 3 9.34 11.21 20.72
C THR A 3 9.30 10.86 19.24
N ASP A 4 10.13 9.90 18.81
CA ASP A 4 10.14 9.37 17.43
C ASP A 4 8.80 8.81 17.02
N ARG A 5 8.12 8.03 17.88
CA ARG A 5 6.79 7.49 17.61
C ARG A 5 5.73 8.59 17.47
N ARG A 6 5.80 9.66 18.28
CA ARG A 6 4.87 10.80 18.17
C ARG A 6 5.06 11.54 16.84
N LEU A 7 6.31 11.77 16.46
CA LEU A 7 6.65 12.41 15.18
C LEU A 7 6.14 11.59 13.99
N VAL A 8 6.37 10.28 14.01
CA VAL A 8 5.92 9.36 12.97
C VAL A 8 4.39 9.40 12.83
N LEU A 9 3.63 9.24 13.91
CA LEU A 9 2.17 9.24 13.86
C LEU A 9 1.60 10.60 13.43
N ALA A 10 2.21 11.71 13.85
CA ALA A 10 1.82 13.05 13.43
C ALA A 10 2.09 13.26 11.94
N ALA A 11 3.23 12.79 11.43
CA ALA A 11 3.57 12.88 10.02
C ALA A 11 2.67 12.00 9.15
N GLU A 12 2.44 10.73 9.52
CA GLU A 12 1.50 9.84 8.81
C GLU A 12 0.14 10.52 8.61
N ARG A 13 -0.43 11.05 9.70
CA ARG A 13 -1.73 11.73 9.64
C ARG A 13 -1.71 12.98 8.76
N LEU A 14 -0.74 13.87 8.96
CA LEU A 14 -0.67 15.12 8.19
C LEU A 14 -0.44 14.87 6.70
N PHE A 15 0.44 13.92 6.34
CA PHE A 15 0.69 13.57 4.95
C PHE A 15 -0.52 12.90 4.30
N ALA A 16 -1.26 12.06 5.04
CA ALA A 16 -2.48 11.45 4.56
C ALA A 16 -3.62 12.47 4.32
N GLU A 17 -3.70 13.51 5.18
CA GLU A 17 -4.76 14.52 5.11
C GLU A 17 -4.48 15.61 4.06
N ARG A 18 -3.21 16.02 3.89
CA ARG A 18 -2.84 17.24 3.16
C ARG A 18 -1.91 17.00 1.99
N GLY A 19 -1.42 15.77 1.82
CA GLY A 19 -0.35 15.43 0.89
C GLY A 19 1.04 15.81 1.43
N VAL A 20 2.05 15.15 0.87
CA VAL A 20 3.44 15.31 1.33
C VAL A 20 3.94 16.74 1.12
N ASP A 21 3.70 17.32 -0.05
CA ASP A 21 4.26 18.61 -0.44
C ASP A 21 3.73 19.78 0.41
N ALA A 22 2.46 19.72 0.79
CA ALA A 22 1.80 20.76 1.59
C ALA A 22 2.19 20.77 3.08
N VAL A 23 2.90 19.74 3.56
CA VAL A 23 3.26 19.60 4.98
C VAL A 23 4.73 19.90 5.22
N SER A 24 5.03 20.88 6.08
CA SER A 24 6.39 21.19 6.52
C SER A 24 6.79 20.35 7.75
N LEU A 25 8.10 20.15 7.96
CA LEU A 25 8.61 19.53 9.20
C LEU A 25 8.15 20.31 10.45
N ARG A 26 8.04 21.63 10.36
CA ARG A 26 7.55 22.46 11.45
C ARG A 26 6.09 22.13 11.83
N ALA A 27 5.25 21.87 10.85
CA ALA A 27 3.87 21.44 11.08
C ALA A 27 3.82 20.06 11.76
N VAL A 28 4.69 19.12 11.34
CA VAL A 28 4.80 17.80 11.97
C VAL A 28 5.25 17.92 13.43
N MET A 29 6.26 18.75 13.71
CA MET A 29 6.75 18.99 15.07
C MET A 29 5.66 19.57 15.98
N ALA A 30 4.95 20.59 15.49
CA ALA A 30 3.85 21.20 16.23
C ALA A 30 2.74 20.17 16.55
N ALA A 31 2.36 19.37 15.59
CA ALA A 31 1.35 18.31 15.76
C ALA A 31 1.82 17.20 16.71
N ALA A 32 3.12 16.90 16.75
CA ALA A 32 3.72 15.91 17.65
C ALA A 32 3.95 16.43 19.08
N GLY A 33 3.80 17.76 19.31
CA GLY A 33 4.15 18.39 20.59
C GLY A 33 5.65 18.28 20.90
N THR A 34 6.51 18.46 19.89
CA THR A 34 7.97 18.36 20.02
C THR A 34 8.65 19.65 19.57
N ASN A 35 9.91 19.85 19.93
CA ASN A 35 10.70 20.99 19.51
C ASN A 35 11.53 20.71 18.24
N VAL A 36 12.08 21.78 17.63
CA VAL A 36 12.85 21.70 16.37
C VAL A 36 14.07 20.79 16.49
N ALA A 37 14.77 20.78 17.65
CA ALA A 37 15.94 19.96 17.87
C ALA A 37 15.63 18.45 17.78
N SER A 38 14.43 18.03 18.14
CA SER A 38 14.02 16.62 18.12
C SER A 38 13.98 16.02 16.71
N VAL A 39 13.50 16.75 15.69
CA VAL A 39 13.41 16.19 14.32
C VAL A 39 14.80 16.12 13.68
N HIS A 40 15.60 17.16 13.83
CA HIS A 40 16.97 17.14 13.31
C HIS A 40 17.82 16.04 13.95
N TYR A 41 17.57 15.75 15.22
CA TYR A 41 18.26 14.67 15.93
C TYR A 41 17.81 13.29 15.45
N HIS A 42 16.50 13.06 15.20
CA HIS A 42 15.97 11.75 14.87
C HIS A 42 15.98 11.43 13.37
N PHE A 43 15.70 12.40 12.51
CA PHE A 43 15.48 12.16 11.07
C PHE A 43 16.34 13.06 10.16
N GLY A 44 16.83 14.20 10.61
CA GLY A 44 17.67 15.12 9.84
C GLY A 44 16.91 15.93 8.79
N SER A 45 16.10 15.29 7.94
CA SER A 45 15.37 15.93 6.84
C SER A 45 13.92 15.44 6.74
N LYS A 46 13.10 16.12 5.92
CA LYS A 46 11.75 15.70 5.57
C LYS A 46 11.78 14.39 4.77
N ASP A 47 12.72 14.26 3.84
CA ASP A 47 12.85 13.06 3.00
C ASP A 47 13.23 11.83 3.84
N ALA A 48 14.17 11.98 4.78
CA ALA A 48 14.52 10.91 5.69
C ALA A 48 13.34 10.49 6.61
N LEU A 49 12.50 11.45 7.03
CA LEU A 49 11.27 11.16 7.75
C LEU A 49 10.28 10.38 6.86
N ILE A 50 10.11 10.79 5.60
CA ILE A 50 9.25 10.11 4.63
C ILE A 50 9.72 8.67 4.41
N GLU A 51 11.02 8.46 4.18
CA GLU A 51 11.60 7.12 4.05
C GLU A 51 11.35 6.25 5.28
N ALA A 52 11.58 6.80 6.47
CA ALA A 52 11.33 6.09 7.72
C ALA A 52 9.86 5.69 7.88
N LEU A 53 8.93 6.57 7.47
CA LEU A 53 7.49 6.28 7.46
C LEU A 53 7.13 5.14 6.50
N ILE A 54 7.67 5.19 5.28
CA ILE A 54 7.41 4.14 4.28
C ILE A 54 7.90 2.80 4.82
N ARG A 55 9.16 2.70 5.22
CA ARG A 55 9.80 1.45 5.65
C ARG A 55 9.12 0.84 6.87
N ARG A 56 8.75 1.64 7.86
CA ARG A 56 8.20 1.17 9.13
C ARG A 56 7.02 0.20 9.01
N ARG A 57 6.11 0.45 8.05
CA ARG A 57 4.91 -0.38 7.86
C ARG A 57 5.00 -1.28 6.63
N SER A 58 5.87 -0.97 5.69
CA SER A 58 6.15 -1.84 4.54
C SER A 58 6.60 -3.24 5.00
N ASP A 59 7.45 -3.32 6.02
CA ASP A 59 7.95 -4.59 6.57
C ASP A 59 6.80 -5.45 7.14
N ALA A 60 5.83 -4.85 7.83
CA ALA A 60 4.69 -5.57 8.36
C ALA A 60 3.79 -6.13 7.25
N VAL A 61 3.52 -5.30 6.22
CA VAL A 61 2.78 -5.75 5.02
C VAL A 61 3.55 -6.83 4.28
N ALA A 62 4.87 -6.67 4.11
CA ALA A 62 5.73 -7.65 3.45
C ALA A 62 5.76 -8.99 4.19
N THR A 63 5.88 -8.98 5.52
CA THR A 63 5.88 -10.19 6.35
C THR A 63 4.55 -10.94 6.22
N ARG A 64 3.42 -10.23 6.34
CA ARG A 64 2.10 -10.84 6.22
C ARG A 64 1.85 -11.41 4.82
N ARG A 65 2.29 -10.69 3.80
CA ARG A 65 2.23 -11.11 2.40
C ARG A 65 3.08 -12.36 2.16
N GLY A 66 4.31 -12.35 2.69
CA GLY A 66 5.22 -13.51 2.63
C GLY A 66 4.58 -14.76 3.21
N ALA A 67 3.94 -14.68 4.37
CA ALA A 67 3.27 -15.81 5.00
C ALA A 67 2.14 -16.41 4.14
N LEU A 68 1.36 -15.57 3.45
CA LEU A 68 0.32 -16.04 2.51
C LEU A 68 0.92 -16.72 1.28
N LEU A 69 2.02 -16.17 0.74
CA LEU A 69 2.71 -16.80 -0.38
C LEU A 69 3.37 -18.13 0.02
N ASP A 70 3.96 -18.23 1.22
CA ASP A 70 4.53 -19.45 1.77
C ASP A 70 3.49 -20.56 1.89
N GLU A 71 2.27 -20.22 2.34
CA GLU A 71 1.18 -21.17 2.43
C GLU A 71 0.77 -21.68 1.05
N MET A 72 0.62 -20.79 0.08
CA MET A 72 0.26 -21.13 -1.29
C MET A 72 1.33 -21.99 -1.97
N GLU A 73 2.61 -21.70 -1.77
CA GLU A 73 3.71 -22.50 -2.31
C GLU A 73 3.78 -23.88 -1.65
N ARG A 74 3.47 -23.98 -0.37
CA ARG A 74 3.48 -25.22 0.40
C ARG A 74 2.31 -26.14 0.01
N SER A 75 1.13 -25.58 -0.23
CA SER A 75 -0.03 -26.33 -0.71
C SER A 75 0.09 -26.78 -2.18
N GLY A 76 0.95 -26.12 -2.95
CA GLY A 76 1.10 -26.32 -4.39
C GLY A 76 -0.03 -25.71 -5.23
N GLU A 77 -1.03 -25.12 -4.62
CA GLU A 77 -2.18 -24.48 -5.29
C GLU A 77 -1.94 -22.98 -5.53
N VAL A 78 -1.31 -22.65 -6.65
CA VAL A 78 -1.13 -21.25 -7.07
C VAL A 78 -2.32 -20.83 -7.94
N THR A 79 -3.25 -20.08 -7.37
CA THR A 79 -4.41 -19.53 -8.09
C THR A 79 -4.30 -18.01 -8.26
N ALA A 80 -4.94 -17.45 -9.31
CA ALA A 80 -4.99 -15.99 -9.49
C ALA A 80 -5.66 -15.30 -8.29
N ARG A 81 -6.75 -15.90 -7.76
CA ARG A 81 -7.45 -15.38 -6.59
C ARG A 81 -6.56 -15.40 -5.34
N GLY A 82 -5.87 -16.50 -5.08
CA GLY A 82 -4.97 -16.59 -3.94
C GLY A 82 -3.82 -15.56 -4.02
N LEU A 83 -3.28 -15.32 -5.23
CA LEU A 83 -2.30 -14.26 -5.45
C LEU A 83 -2.91 -12.87 -5.22
N ALA A 84 -4.15 -12.62 -5.66
CA ALA A 84 -4.86 -11.36 -5.40
C ALA A 84 -5.11 -11.16 -3.90
N GLU A 85 -5.54 -12.19 -3.19
CA GLU A 85 -5.72 -12.17 -1.73
C GLU A 85 -4.40 -11.90 -1.00
N ALA A 86 -3.32 -12.58 -1.37
CA ALA A 86 -1.99 -12.32 -0.82
C ALA A 86 -1.50 -10.90 -1.09
N PHE A 87 -2.00 -10.25 -2.15
CA PHE A 87 -1.68 -8.88 -2.51
C PHE A 87 -2.51 -7.86 -1.73
N VAL A 88 -3.82 -8.05 -1.64
CA VAL A 88 -4.81 -7.09 -1.12
C VAL A 88 -4.97 -7.20 0.40
N VAL A 89 -5.11 -8.43 0.95
CA VAL A 89 -5.48 -8.65 2.36
C VAL A 89 -4.50 -8.00 3.34
N PRO A 90 -3.16 -8.08 3.18
CA PRO A 90 -2.24 -7.42 4.11
C PRO A 90 -2.38 -5.90 4.16
N VAL A 91 -2.71 -5.27 3.02
CA VAL A 91 -2.97 -3.81 2.96
C VAL A 91 -4.32 -3.48 3.60
N HIS A 92 -5.34 -4.32 3.41
CA HIS A 92 -6.63 -4.17 4.06
C HIS A 92 -6.52 -4.30 5.58
N GLU A 93 -5.83 -5.33 6.09
CA GLU A 93 -5.56 -5.50 7.53
C GLU A 93 -4.85 -4.26 8.10
N MET A 94 -3.88 -3.69 7.36
CA MET A 94 -3.20 -2.46 7.73
C MET A 94 -4.17 -1.26 7.76
N ALA A 95 -5.04 -1.12 6.75
CA ALA A 95 -6.01 -0.02 6.66
C ALA A 95 -7.10 -0.11 7.73
N ALA A 96 -7.51 -1.32 8.13
CA ALA A 96 -8.51 -1.55 9.19
C ALA A 96 -7.96 -1.28 10.60
N GLY A 97 -6.63 -1.22 10.76
CA GLY A 97 -5.96 -0.98 12.03
C GLY A 97 -5.38 0.43 12.19
N GLU A 98 -4.31 0.53 12.96
CA GLU A 98 -3.59 1.80 13.20
C GLU A 98 -2.84 2.33 11.96
N GLY A 99 -2.85 1.61 10.85
CA GLY A 99 -2.14 1.95 9.62
C GLY A 99 -2.98 2.65 8.57
N ALA A 100 -4.25 2.99 8.82
CA ALA A 100 -5.13 3.64 7.85
C ALA A 100 -4.51 4.91 7.24
N ALA A 101 -3.93 5.77 8.07
CA ALA A 101 -3.25 6.98 7.62
C ALA A 101 -2.03 6.66 6.73
N TRP A 102 -1.28 5.60 7.04
CA TRP A 102 -0.16 5.16 6.23
C TRP A 102 -0.62 4.63 4.86
N VAL A 103 -1.68 3.83 4.80
CA VAL A 103 -2.21 3.33 3.51
C VAL A 103 -2.65 4.51 2.63
N LYS A 104 -3.35 5.50 3.20
CA LYS A 104 -3.75 6.73 2.49
C LYS A 104 -2.53 7.56 2.05
N PHE A 105 -1.51 7.66 2.88
CA PHE A 105 -0.24 8.34 2.54
C PHE A 105 0.47 7.67 1.36
N ILE A 106 0.58 6.33 1.34
CA ILE A 106 1.17 5.58 0.21
C ILE A 106 0.33 5.75 -1.06
N ALA A 107 -1.01 5.71 -0.95
CA ALA A 107 -1.90 6.00 -2.08
C ALA A 107 -1.62 7.38 -2.70
N GLY A 108 -1.39 8.39 -1.86
CA GLY A 108 -1.01 9.74 -2.28
C GLY A 108 0.33 9.78 -3.04
N ILE A 109 1.35 9.06 -2.56
CA ILE A 109 2.64 8.95 -3.25
C ILE A 109 2.49 8.28 -4.62
N LEU A 110 1.75 7.16 -4.68
CA LEU A 110 1.50 6.43 -5.92
C LEU A 110 0.76 7.27 -6.96
N GLY A 111 -0.17 8.12 -6.51
CA GLY A 111 -1.00 8.96 -7.40
C GLY A 111 -0.34 10.27 -7.85
N SER A 112 0.64 10.79 -7.11
CA SER A 112 1.24 12.12 -7.37
C SER A 112 2.54 12.10 -8.17
N GLY A 113 3.16 10.92 -8.35
CA GLY A 113 4.50 10.84 -8.94
C GLY A 113 5.60 11.45 -8.04
N HIS A 114 5.37 11.52 -6.73
CA HIS A 114 6.33 12.04 -5.77
C HIS A 114 7.66 11.25 -5.81
N PRO A 115 8.84 11.89 -5.62
CA PRO A 115 10.15 11.20 -5.64
C PRO A 115 10.25 10.01 -4.68
N ALA A 116 9.53 10.02 -3.55
CA ALA A 116 9.46 8.90 -2.61
C ALA A 116 8.83 7.62 -3.20
N LEU A 117 8.30 7.67 -4.44
CA LEU A 117 7.85 6.48 -5.16
C LEU A 117 8.95 5.43 -5.31
N THR A 118 10.21 5.85 -5.44
CA THR A 118 11.36 4.92 -5.48
C THR A 118 11.48 4.13 -4.18
N THR A 119 11.35 4.79 -3.04
CA THR A 119 11.39 4.12 -1.71
C THR A 119 10.22 3.14 -1.53
N VAL A 120 9.04 3.50 -2.03
CA VAL A 120 7.87 2.58 -2.02
C VAL A 120 8.15 1.36 -2.91
N ALA A 121 8.70 1.59 -4.12
CA ALA A 121 9.04 0.52 -5.06
C ALA A 121 10.14 -0.40 -4.50
N ASP A 122 11.17 0.16 -3.87
CA ASP A 122 12.25 -0.60 -3.23
C ASP A 122 11.70 -1.53 -2.14
N GLY A 123 10.79 -1.03 -1.30
CA GLY A 123 10.14 -1.83 -0.26
C GLY A 123 9.24 -2.96 -0.80
N PHE A 124 8.92 -2.94 -2.09
CA PHE A 124 8.14 -3.98 -2.76
C PHE A 124 8.99 -4.92 -3.66
N THR A 125 10.27 -4.62 -3.86
CA THR A 125 11.11 -5.32 -4.87
C THR A 125 11.15 -6.83 -4.67
N ASP A 126 11.47 -7.32 -3.47
CA ASP A 126 11.55 -8.76 -3.18
C ASP A 126 10.19 -9.45 -3.38
N GLN A 127 9.12 -8.78 -2.98
CA GLN A 127 7.76 -9.25 -3.17
C GLN A 127 7.42 -9.34 -4.67
N ALA A 128 7.78 -8.31 -5.45
CA ALA A 128 7.53 -8.26 -6.89
C ALA A 128 8.24 -9.39 -7.63
N VAL A 129 9.47 -9.74 -7.23
CA VAL A 129 10.21 -10.89 -7.77
C VAL A 129 9.43 -12.18 -7.52
N ARG A 130 8.98 -12.39 -6.29
CA ARG A 130 8.26 -13.60 -5.89
C ARG A 130 6.89 -13.73 -6.59
N PHE A 131 6.10 -12.65 -6.59
CA PHE A 131 4.83 -12.63 -7.34
C PHE A 131 5.04 -12.87 -8.83
N THR A 132 6.07 -12.24 -9.42
CA THR A 132 6.41 -12.45 -10.84
C THR A 132 6.68 -13.93 -11.12
N ALA A 133 7.49 -14.61 -10.32
CA ALA A 133 7.81 -16.03 -10.48
C ALA A 133 6.55 -16.93 -10.37
N LEU A 134 5.65 -16.64 -9.42
CA LEU A 134 4.42 -17.39 -9.25
C LEU A 134 3.44 -17.17 -10.41
N LEU A 135 3.32 -15.93 -10.91
CA LEU A 135 2.50 -15.62 -12.08
C LEU A 135 3.08 -16.21 -13.37
N GLU A 136 4.38 -16.17 -13.59
CA GLU A 136 5.03 -16.82 -14.73
C GLU A 136 4.81 -18.34 -14.72
N ARG A 137 4.82 -18.95 -13.53
CA ARG A 137 4.52 -20.38 -13.38
C ARG A 137 3.07 -20.71 -13.68
N ARG A 138 2.13 -19.82 -13.29
CA ARG A 138 0.69 -20.00 -13.53
C ARG A 138 0.27 -19.68 -14.95
N TYR A 139 0.96 -18.72 -15.60
CA TYR A 139 0.69 -18.19 -16.93
C TYR A 139 1.96 -18.15 -17.76
N PRO A 140 2.50 -19.29 -18.21
CA PRO A 140 3.81 -19.38 -18.84
C PRO A 140 3.90 -18.62 -20.18
N ASP A 141 2.76 -18.44 -20.86
CA ASP A 141 2.69 -17.73 -22.15
C ASP A 141 2.63 -16.21 -22.00
N LEU A 142 2.46 -15.69 -20.77
CA LEU A 142 2.42 -14.25 -20.54
C LEU A 142 3.83 -13.63 -20.56
N PRO A 143 4.07 -12.61 -21.41
CA PRO A 143 5.34 -11.90 -21.39
C PRO A 143 5.61 -11.28 -20.00
N ARG A 144 6.84 -11.40 -19.50
CA ARG A 144 7.25 -10.84 -18.20
C ARG A 144 6.94 -9.35 -18.03
N ARG A 145 7.03 -8.56 -19.11
CA ARG A 145 6.60 -7.15 -19.11
C ARG A 145 5.13 -6.97 -18.77
N THR A 146 4.27 -7.86 -19.26
CA THR A 146 2.82 -7.85 -18.97
C THR A 146 2.56 -8.23 -17.52
N VAL A 147 3.24 -9.25 -17.00
CA VAL A 147 3.16 -9.63 -15.57
C VAL A 147 3.53 -8.45 -14.68
N ARG A 148 4.65 -7.78 -14.96
CA ARG A 148 5.09 -6.62 -14.17
C ARG A 148 4.12 -5.43 -14.27
N PHE A 149 3.57 -5.18 -15.46
CA PHE A 149 2.55 -4.14 -15.64
C PHE A 149 1.30 -4.45 -14.80
N ARG A 150 0.81 -5.69 -14.84
CA ARG A 150 -0.35 -6.11 -14.05
C ARG A 150 -0.10 -5.98 -12.54
N LEU A 151 1.08 -6.36 -12.06
CA LEU A 151 1.46 -6.18 -10.64
C LEU A 151 1.49 -4.70 -10.24
N ALA A 152 2.01 -3.82 -11.09
CA ALA A 152 2.00 -2.38 -10.82
C ALA A 152 0.56 -1.83 -10.75
N GLN A 153 -0.33 -2.28 -11.65
CA GLN A 153 -1.75 -1.88 -11.62
C GLN A 153 -2.46 -2.45 -10.38
N ALA A 154 -2.20 -3.69 -10.02
CA ALA A 154 -2.73 -4.29 -8.79
C ALA A 154 -2.32 -3.50 -7.54
N MET A 155 -1.05 -3.05 -7.46
CA MET A 155 -0.56 -2.20 -6.37
C MET A 155 -1.30 -0.86 -6.34
N THR A 156 -1.36 -0.16 -7.47
CA THR A 156 -2.04 1.13 -7.57
C THR A 156 -3.49 1.02 -7.17
N MET A 157 -4.23 0.06 -7.73
CA MET A 157 -5.64 -0.18 -7.43
C MET A 157 -5.87 -0.49 -5.95
N THR A 158 -5.06 -1.37 -5.37
CA THR A 158 -5.17 -1.77 -3.96
C THR A 158 -5.02 -0.56 -3.04
N PHE A 159 -3.97 0.23 -3.21
CA PHE A 159 -3.74 1.40 -2.36
C PHE A 159 -4.74 2.52 -2.60
N GLN A 160 -5.18 2.76 -3.84
CA GLN A 160 -6.18 3.80 -4.14
C GLN A 160 -7.53 3.47 -3.49
N VAL A 161 -8.01 2.24 -3.62
CA VAL A 161 -9.30 1.83 -3.02
C VAL A 161 -9.21 1.80 -1.49
N LEU A 162 -8.19 1.16 -0.91
CA LEU A 162 -8.06 1.00 0.53
C LEU A 162 -7.56 2.27 1.25
N GLY A 163 -6.88 3.16 0.54
CA GLY A 163 -6.42 4.45 1.07
C GLY A 163 -7.56 5.46 1.25
N ASP A 164 -8.63 5.33 0.47
CA ASP A 164 -9.84 6.16 0.61
C ASP A 164 -11.11 5.39 0.22
N VAL A 165 -11.52 4.47 1.09
CA VAL A 165 -12.77 3.70 0.91
C VAL A 165 -13.99 4.61 0.79
N HIS A 166 -14.00 5.75 1.50
CA HIS A 166 -15.10 6.72 1.41
C HIS A 166 -15.21 7.33 0.01
N GLN A 167 -14.10 7.63 -0.65
CA GLN A 167 -14.12 8.13 -2.03
C GLN A 167 -14.72 7.08 -2.97
N THR A 168 -14.33 5.81 -2.83
CA THR A 168 -14.93 4.71 -3.60
C THR A 168 -16.43 4.61 -3.35
N GLN A 169 -16.86 4.66 -2.10
CA GLN A 169 -18.29 4.63 -1.74
C GLN A 169 -19.05 5.85 -2.28
N ASN A 170 -18.46 7.04 -2.28
CA ASN A 170 -19.07 8.24 -2.84
C ASN A 170 -19.27 8.12 -4.37
N LEU A 171 -18.28 7.57 -5.09
CA LEU A 171 -18.42 7.32 -6.53
C LEU A 171 -19.54 6.31 -6.83
N LEU A 172 -19.63 5.23 -6.05
CA LEU A 172 -20.69 4.24 -6.18
C LEU A 172 -22.06 4.83 -5.87
N ALA A 173 -22.16 5.70 -4.86
CA ALA A 173 -23.40 6.36 -4.48
C ALA A 173 -23.98 7.25 -5.61
N ILE A 174 -23.14 7.82 -6.48
CA ILE A 174 -23.59 8.57 -7.68
C ILE A 174 -24.40 7.67 -8.62
N SER A 175 -24.05 6.39 -8.72
CA SER A 175 -24.79 5.39 -9.51
C SER A 175 -25.90 4.66 -8.74
N GLY A 176 -26.21 5.10 -7.51
CA GLY A 176 -27.22 4.48 -6.64
C GLY A 176 -26.77 3.17 -5.96
N VAL A 177 -25.51 2.83 -6.04
CA VAL A 177 -24.94 1.63 -5.42
C VAL A 177 -24.33 1.97 -4.08
N ARG A 178 -24.52 1.10 -3.09
CA ARG A 178 -23.84 1.17 -1.78
C ARG A 178 -23.26 -0.20 -1.45
N LEU A 179 -21.98 -0.23 -1.10
CA LEU A 179 -21.28 -1.42 -0.65
C LEU A 179 -20.86 -1.25 0.81
N THR A 180 -20.96 -2.32 1.58
CA THR A 180 -20.34 -2.42 2.90
C THR A 180 -18.81 -2.49 2.75
N PRO A 181 -18.01 -2.23 3.81
CA PRO A 181 -16.56 -2.41 3.75
C PRO A 181 -16.12 -3.82 3.30
N ASP A 182 -16.83 -4.86 3.76
CA ASP A 182 -16.54 -6.25 3.38
C ASP A 182 -16.88 -6.53 1.89
N GLU A 183 -17.91 -5.88 1.37
CA GLU A 183 -18.23 -5.95 -0.07
C GLU A 183 -17.17 -5.23 -0.91
N VAL A 184 -16.72 -4.06 -0.47
CA VAL A 184 -15.60 -3.36 -1.15
C VAL A 184 -14.35 -4.21 -1.19
N LEU A 185 -14.02 -4.92 -0.10
CA LEU A 185 -12.88 -5.83 -0.08
C LEU A 185 -13.04 -6.98 -1.07
N ARG A 186 -14.22 -7.63 -1.10
CA ARG A 186 -14.48 -8.73 -2.04
C ARG A 186 -14.37 -8.28 -3.50
N GLU A 187 -15.02 -7.17 -3.84
CA GLU A 187 -14.94 -6.58 -5.18
C GLU A 187 -13.51 -6.20 -5.56
N LEU A 188 -12.75 -5.64 -4.62
CA LEU A 188 -11.33 -5.30 -4.86
C LEU A 188 -10.51 -6.57 -5.13
N VAL A 189 -10.70 -7.65 -4.37
CA VAL A 189 -10.02 -8.93 -4.62
C VAL A 189 -10.41 -9.48 -6.00
N ASP A 190 -11.69 -9.41 -6.38
CA ASP A 190 -12.15 -9.88 -7.70
C ASP A 190 -11.54 -9.06 -8.84
N VAL A 191 -11.50 -7.73 -8.71
CA VAL A 191 -10.86 -6.84 -9.69
C VAL A 191 -9.36 -7.13 -9.80
N VAL A 192 -8.66 -7.25 -8.68
CA VAL A 192 -7.22 -7.58 -8.67
C VAL A 192 -6.97 -8.97 -9.26
N THR A 193 -7.85 -9.94 -8.99
CA THR A 193 -7.79 -11.26 -9.63
C THR A 193 -7.86 -11.15 -11.14
N ALA A 194 -8.83 -10.38 -11.67
CA ALA A 194 -8.98 -10.14 -13.10
C ALA A 194 -7.75 -9.40 -13.70
N ILE A 195 -7.21 -8.42 -12.99
CA ILE A 195 -5.98 -7.74 -13.42
C ILE A 195 -4.82 -8.73 -13.56
N LEU A 196 -4.62 -9.61 -12.57
CA LEU A 196 -3.51 -10.58 -12.58
C LEU A 196 -3.73 -11.68 -13.63
N ALA A 197 -4.94 -12.22 -13.76
CA ALA A 197 -5.27 -13.25 -14.74
C ALA A 197 -5.31 -12.71 -16.17
N GLY A 198 -5.79 -11.50 -16.37
CA GLY A 198 -6.08 -10.92 -17.68
C GLY A 198 -7.48 -11.23 -18.19
N PRO A 199 -7.80 -10.80 -19.44
CA PRO A 199 -9.09 -11.10 -20.03
C PRO A 199 -9.28 -12.61 -20.15
N PRO A 200 -10.50 -13.12 -20.01
CA PRO A 200 -10.81 -14.50 -20.40
C PRO A 200 -10.53 -14.70 -21.90
N ASP A 201 -10.07 -15.89 -22.29
CA ASP A 201 -9.86 -16.29 -23.67
C ASP A 201 -11.20 -16.33 -24.45
#